data_3aa9a032dfb489fe80b25db276f95607
#
_entry.id   3aa9a032dfb489fe80b25db276f95607
#
_cell.length_a   1.000
_cell.length_b   1.000
_cell.length_c   1.000
_cell.angle_alpha   90.00
_cell.angle_beta   90.00
_cell.angle_gamma   90.00
#
_symmetry.space_group_name_H-M   'P 1'
#
loop_
_entity.id
_entity.type
_entity.pdbx_description
1 polymer ?
#
loop_
_entity_poly.entity_id
_entity_poly.type
_entity_poly.pdbx_seq_one_letter_code
_entity_poly.pdbx_strand_id
1 'polypeptide(L)'
;MNLTSRLAVCSWSLQPTSPQDLIAKLQATGVRRVQLALDPLREESGIWSATAELFQQSGTSIVSGMFGCVGEDYTTLDTIRLTGGIAPDSTWEHNRRNIQATVALAQQLRLKLVTFHAGFLPHDESDPNFAKLKQRLSEVAGLFGAHGIALGLETGQETAAELHSFLQKLNHPNLGVNFDPANMLLYEKGNPIEALRTLGPWIRQVHIKDARR
;
A
#
# COMPACT_ATOMS: atom_id res chain seq x y z
N MET A 1 -20.55 -4.58 -17.78
CA MET A 1 -19.97 -4.53 -16.41
C MET A 1 -20.00 -3.07 -15.98
N ASN A 2 -20.64 -2.76 -14.85
CA ASN A 2 -20.68 -1.36 -14.37
C ASN A 2 -19.32 -1.00 -13.77
N LEU A 3 -18.55 -0.15 -14.47
CA LEU A 3 -17.20 0.26 -14.04
C LEU A 3 -17.23 0.98 -12.68
N THR A 4 -18.29 1.74 -12.39
CA THR A 4 -18.39 2.48 -11.12
C THR A 4 -18.43 1.58 -9.88
N SER A 5 -18.88 0.33 -10.02
CA SER A 5 -18.88 -0.65 -8.92
C SER A 5 -17.48 -1.15 -8.54
N ARG A 6 -16.45 -0.85 -9.34
CA ARG A 6 -15.05 -1.24 -9.11
C ARG A 6 -14.17 -0.07 -8.72
N LEU A 7 -14.68 1.16 -8.77
CA LEU A 7 -13.92 2.37 -8.40
C LEU A 7 -13.98 2.60 -6.89
N ALA A 8 -12.89 3.10 -6.35
CA ALA A 8 -12.79 3.60 -4.98
C ALA A 8 -11.92 4.86 -4.99
N VAL A 9 -12.07 5.71 -3.98
CA VAL A 9 -11.24 6.90 -3.79
C VAL A 9 -10.18 6.58 -2.74
N CYS A 10 -8.95 7.03 -2.94
CA CYS A 10 -7.92 7.01 -1.90
C CYS A 10 -8.23 8.10 -0.88
N SER A 11 -8.36 7.74 0.41
CA SER A 11 -8.78 8.70 1.45
C SER A 11 -7.84 9.90 1.56
N TRP A 12 -6.54 9.70 1.39
CA TRP A 12 -5.53 10.78 1.45
C TRP A 12 -5.68 11.81 0.33
N SER A 13 -6.27 11.44 -0.81
CA SER A 13 -6.58 12.39 -1.89
C SER A 13 -7.67 13.40 -1.50
N LEU A 14 -8.48 13.06 -0.50
CA LEU A 14 -9.54 13.93 0.03
C LEU A 14 -9.10 14.70 1.28
N GLN A 15 -7.94 14.41 1.86
CA GLN A 15 -7.40 15.05 3.06
C GLN A 15 -8.45 15.17 4.18
N PRO A 16 -9.05 14.07 4.64
CA PRO A 16 -10.07 14.10 5.65
C PRO A 16 -9.49 14.35 7.04
N THR A 17 -10.25 15.03 7.89
CA THR A 17 -9.89 15.32 9.29
C THR A 17 -10.62 14.41 10.27
N SER A 18 -11.61 13.65 9.81
CA SER A 18 -12.37 12.67 10.62
C SER A 18 -13.11 11.68 9.73
N PRO A 19 -13.65 10.58 10.30
CA PRO A 19 -14.50 9.65 9.54
C PRO A 19 -15.74 10.32 8.93
N GLN A 20 -16.38 11.25 9.66
CA GLN A 20 -17.55 12.01 9.20
C GLN A 20 -17.19 12.90 8.00
N ASP A 21 -16.07 13.62 8.10
CA ASP A 21 -15.57 14.45 7.01
C ASP A 21 -15.25 13.62 5.77
N LEU A 22 -14.62 12.44 5.96
CA LEU A 22 -14.36 11.52 4.85
C LEU A 22 -15.64 11.04 4.18
N ILE A 23 -16.65 10.66 4.95
CA ILE A 23 -17.96 10.24 4.42
C ILE A 23 -18.60 11.37 3.60
N ALA A 24 -18.60 12.61 4.12
CA ALA A 24 -19.16 13.77 3.42
C ALA A 24 -18.42 14.01 2.08
N LYS A 25 -17.09 13.96 2.10
CA LYS A 25 -16.26 14.13 0.89
C LYS A 25 -16.48 13.00 -0.13
N LEU A 26 -16.60 11.74 0.31
CA LEU A 26 -16.94 10.63 -0.56
C LEU A 26 -18.32 10.80 -1.19
N GLN A 27 -19.33 11.23 -0.41
CA GLN A 27 -20.67 11.52 -0.92
C GLN A 27 -20.63 12.58 -2.03
N ALA A 28 -19.84 13.64 -1.84
CA ALA A 28 -19.67 14.70 -2.83
C ALA A 28 -19.05 14.19 -4.16
N THR A 29 -18.21 13.14 -4.12
CA THR A 29 -17.67 12.51 -5.35
C THR A 29 -18.65 11.57 -6.04
N GLY A 30 -19.74 11.19 -5.38
CA GLY A 30 -20.65 10.14 -5.83
C GLY A 30 -20.10 8.72 -5.67
N VAL A 31 -18.90 8.54 -5.09
CA VAL A 31 -18.26 7.23 -4.85
C VAL A 31 -18.37 6.85 -3.38
N ARG A 32 -18.93 5.67 -3.10
CA ARG A 32 -19.09 5.15 -1.73
C ARG A 32 -18.08 4.07 -1.36
N ARG A 33 -16.96 4.02 -2.04
CA ARG A 33 -15.90 3.03 -1.84
C ARG A 33 -14.57 3.76 -1.61
N VAL A 34 -13.79 3.29 -0.65
CA VAL A 34 -12.55 3.95 -0.26
C VAL A 34 -11.42 2.94 -0.05
N GLN A 35 -10.23 3.29 -0.50
CA GLN A 35 -9.00 2.77 0.06
C GLN A 35 -8.62 3.68 1.22
N LEU A 36 -8.55 3.13 2.42
CA LEU A 36 -8.41 3.90 3.65
C LEU A 36 -6.94 3.98 4.09
N ALA A 37 -6.44 5.19 4.34
CA ALA A 37 -5.19 5.36 5.08
C ALA A 37 -5.38 4.88 6.52
N LEU A 38 -4.53 3.96 6.97
CA LEU A 38 -4.64 3.33 8.29
C LEU A 38 -3.84 4.07 9.38
N ASP A 39 -2.89 4.91 8.97
CA ASP A 39 -2.04 5.65 9.90
C ASP A 39 -2.84 6.62 10.79
N PRO A 40 -3.81 7.41 10.29
CA PRO A 40 -4.64 8.25 11.15
C PRO A 40 -5.42 7.44 12.21
N LEU A 41 -5.88 6.22 11.87
CA LEU A 41 -6.60 5.37 12.81
C LEU A 41 -5.69 4.88 13.94
N ARG A 42 -4.42 4.68 13.64
CA ARG A 42 -3.41 4.29 14.62
C ARG A 42 -2.96 5.46 15.49
N GLU A 43 -2.70 6.61 14.87
CA GLU A 43 -2.05 7.77 15.50
C GLU A 43 -3.05 8.68 16.21
N GLU A 44 -4.27 8.79 15.68
CA GLU A 44 -5.33 9.67 16.16
C GLU A 44 -6.59 8.85 16.53
N SER A 45 -6.38 7.75 17.25
CA SER A 45 -7.46 6.81 17.58
C SER A 45 -8.67 7.47 18.26
N GLY A 46 -8.47 8.54 19.02
CA GLY A 46 -9.57 9.32 19.62
C GLY A 46 -10.53 9.93 18.59
N ILE A 47 -10.03 10.29 17.39
CA ILE A 47 -10.84 10.85 16.30
C ILE A 47 -11.42 9.74 15.43
N TRP A 48 -10.62 8.70 15.14
CA TRP A 48 -10.92 7.69 14.14
C TRP A 48 -11.53 6.39 14.69
N SER A 49 -11.74 6.27 16.01
CA SER A 49 -12.26 5.03 16.63
C SER A 49 -13.61 4.57 16.11
N ALA A 50 -14.50 5.51 15.75
CA ALA A 50 -15.84 5.20 15.25
C ALA A 50 -15.91 4.90 13.75
N THR A 51 -14.77 4.79 13.05
CA THR A 51 -14.72 4.62 11.58
C THR A 51 -15.55 3.44 11.09
N ALA A 52 -15.41 2.27 11.70
CA ALA A 52 -16.11 1.07 11.26
C ALA A 52 -17.63 1.23 11.35
N GLU A 53 -18.13 1.75 12.46
CA GLU A 53 -19.54 1.97 12.70
C GLU A 53 -20.12 3.02 11.76
N LEU A 54 -19.49 4.18 11.67
CA LEU A 54 -19.93 5.29 10.81
C LEU A 54 -19.97 4.89 9.33
N PHE A 55 -18.96 4.13 8.87
CA PHE A 55 -18.91 3.66 7.50
C PHE A 55 -20.01 2.65 7.21
N GLN A 56 -20.29 1.76 8.16
CA GLN A 56 -21.42 0.84 8.04
C GLN A 56 -22.75 1.61 7.96
N GLN A 57 -22.98 2.59 8.84
CA GLN A 57 -24.20 3.41 8.86
C GLN A 57 -24.39 4.22 7.58
N SER A 58 -23.31 4.76 7.01
CA SER A 58 -23.35 5.56 5.78
C SER A 58 -23.41 4.72 4.50
N GLY A 59 -23.27 3.41 4.59
CA GLY A 59 -23.13 2.52 3.44
C GLY A 59 -21.80 2.71 2.67
N THR A 60 -20.78 3.25 3.34
CA THR A 60 -19.43 3.38 2.78
C THR A 60 -18.66 2.07 2.92
N SER A 61 -18.06 1.60 1.83
CA SER A 61 -17.30 0.34 1.80
C SER A 61 -15.79 0.62 1.79
N ILE A 62 -15.05 0.03 2.73
CA ILE A 62 -13.59 0.04 2.70
C ILE A 62 -13.14 -1.15 1.84
N VAL A 63 -12.49 -0.86 0.70
CA VAL A 63 -12.07 -1.89 -0.25
C VAL A 63 -10.68 -2.43 0.04
N SER A 64 -9.82 -1.59 0.62
CA SER A 64 -8.47 -1.91 1.05
C SER A 64 -7.97 -0.87 2.06
N GLY A 65 -6.89 -1.19 2.74
CA GLY A 65 -6.14 -0.25 3.55
C GLY A 65 -4.81 0.13 2.90
N MET A 66 -4.22 1.22 3.35
CA MET A 66 -2.83 1.58 3.05
C MET A 66 -2.18 2.14 4.29
N PHE A 67 -0.91 1.82 4.53
CA PHE A 67 -0.10 2.42 5.58
C PHE A 67 1.23 2.91 5.03
N GLY A 68 1.80 3.91 5.67
CA GLY A 68 3.15 4.41 5.43
C GLY A 68 4.14 3.93 6.48
N CYS A 69 5.43 4.01 6.15
CA CYS A 69 6.52 3.77 7.07
C CYS A 69 7.05 5.08 7.67
N VAL A 70 7.50 5.03 8.91
CA VAL A 70 8.05 6.19 9.58
C VAL A 70 9.42 6.55 9.00
N GLY A 71 9.64 7.84 8.79
CA GLY A 71 10.92 8.38 8.34
C GLY A 71 11.07 8.44 6.82
N GLU A 72 10.03 8.10 6.05
CA GLU A 72 10.06 8.23 4.59
C GLU A 72 10.17 9.69 4.15
N ASP A 73 11.13 9.96 3.27
CA ASP A 73 11.36 11.27 2.66
C ASP A 73 11.25 11.16 1.14
N TYR A 74 10.19 11.71 0.60
CA TYR A 74 9.87 11.71 -0.83
C TYR A 74 10.36 12.94 -1.59
N THR A 75 11.29 13.71 -1.00
CA THR A 75 11.79 14.96 -1.60
C THR A 75 12.59 14.70 -2.88
N THR A 76 13.42 13.66 -2.89
CA THR A 76 14.22 13.24 -4.04
C THR A 76 14.26 11.72 -4.18
N LEU A 77 14.67 11.22 -5.36
CA LEU A 77 14.85 9.78 -5.57
C LEU A 77 15.90 9.18 -4.61
N ASP A 78 16.94 9.94 -4.30
CA ASP A 78 18.00 9.49 -3.39
C ASP A 78 17.50 9.43 -1.94
N THR A 79 16.70 10.41 -1.49
CA THR A 79 16.11 10.36 -0.15
C THR A 79 15.10 9.22 -0.03
N ILE A 80 14.25 8.99 -1.04
CA ILE A 80 13.34 7.84 -1.07
C ILE A 80 14.12 6.52 -0.96
N ARG A 81 15.24 6.40 -1.69
CA ARG A 81 16.08 5.18 -1.67
C ARG A 81 16.67 4.93 -0.29
N LEU A 82 17.08 5.97 0.41
CA LEU A 82 17.72 5.88 1.74
C LEU A 82 16.70 5.65 2.86
N THR A 83 15.49 6.18 2.73
CA THR A 83 14.51 6.27 3.81
C THR A 83 13.26 5.44 3.60
N GLY A 84 13.02 4.94 2.37
CA GLY A 84 11.76 4.35 1.99
C GLY A 84 11.47 2.99 2.62
N GLY A 85 10.23 2.82 3.02
CA GLY A 85 9.64 1.56 3.41
C GLY A 85 10.27 0.91 4.63
N ILE A 86 10.50 -0.39 4.52
CA ILE A 86 11.06 -1.24 5.57
C ILE A 86 12.55 -1.52 5.40
N ALA A 87 13.22 -0.82 4.47
CA ALA A 87 14.63 -1.04 4.17
C ALA A 87 15.58 -0.49 5.26
N PRO A 88 15.38 0.73 5.83
CA PRO A 88 16.29 1.29 6.80
C PRO A 88 16.28 0.55 8.13
N ASP A 89 17.48 0.25 8.66
CA ASP A 89 17.61 -0.43 9.96
C ASP A 89 17.21 0.49 11.13
N SER A 90 17.45 1.79 10.99
CA SER A 90 17.16 2.80 12.02
C SER A 90 15.66 2.91 12.35
N THR A 91 14.78 2.64 11.40
CA THR A 91 13.33 2.75 11.56
C THR A 91 12.62 1.40 11.63
N TRP A 92 13.33 0.29 11.34
CA TRP A 92 12.72 -1.03 11.22
C TRP A 92 11.91 -1.46 12.44
N GLU A 93 12.48 -1.39 13.63
CA GLU A 93 11.78 -1.82 14.85
C GLU A 93 10.55 -0.96 15.17
N HIS A 94 10.58 0.33 14.82
CA HIS A 94 9.43 1.20 14.95
C HIS A 94 8.35 0.81 13.92
N ASN A 95 8.74 0.66 12.67
CA ASN A 95 7.83 0.25 11.59
C ASN A 95 7.22 -1.13 11.87
N ARG A 96 8.00 -2.05 12.39
CA ARG A 96 7.53 -3.39 12.78
C ARG A 96 6.40 -3.32 13.82
N ARG A 97 6.54 -2.50 14.86
CA ARG A 97 5.46 -2.29 15.85
C ARG A 97 4.22 -1.63 15.22
N ASN A 98 4.42 -0.63 14.39
CA ASN A 98 3.32 0.03 13.67
C ASN A 98 2.58 -0.93 12.75
N ILE A 99 3.30 -1.80 12.04
CA ILE A 99 2.72 -2.84 11.18
C ILE A 99 1.88 -3.82 12.00
N GLN A 100 2.33 -4.26 13.18
CA GLN A 100 1.55 -5.12 14.06
C GLN A 100 0.23 -4.45 14.50
N ALA A 101 0.27 -3.17 14.86
CA ALA A 101 -0.92 -2.39 15.18
C ALA A 101 -1.84 -2.24 13.95
N THR A 102 -1.25 -2.03 12.77
CA THR A 102 -1.99 -1.93 11.50
C THR A 102 -2.69 -3.25 11.14
N VAL A 103 -2.08 -4.40 11.42
CA VAL A 103 -2.72 -5.72 11.26
C VAL A 103 -3.97 -5.82 12.13
N ALA A 104 -3.91 -5.41 13.39
CA ALA A 104 -5.06 -5.41 14.29
C ALA A 104 -6.21 -4.51 13.78
N LEU A 105 -5.87 -3.30 13.30
CA LEU A 105 -6.83 -2.39 12.67
C LEU A 105 -7.46 -3.00 11.41
N ALA A 106 -6.65 -3.60 10.55
CA ALA A 106 -7.11 -4.25 9.34
C ALA A 106 -8.09 -5.40 9.62
N GLN A 107 -7.86 -6.16 10.70
CA GLN A 107 -8.78 -7.19 11.18
C GLN A 107 -10.10 -6.59 11.68
N GLN A 108 -10.05 -5.55 12.51
CA GLN A 108 -11.23 -4.86 13.02
C GLN A 108 -12.11 -4.32 11.88
N LEU A 109 -11.47 -3.77 10.84
CA LEU A 109 -12.11 -3.26 9.63
C LEU A 109 -12.47 -4.37 8.62
N ARG A 110 -12.15 -5.63 8.91
CA ARG A 110 -12.39 -6.81 8.05
C ARG A 110 -11.80 -6.68 6.65
N LEU A 111 -10.65 -6.02 6.54
CA LEU A 111 -9.98 -5.84 5.26
C LEU A 111 -9.49 -7.17 4.70
N LYS A 112 -9.42 -7.23 3.36
CA LYS A 112 -8.87 -8.37 2.63
C LYS A 112 -7.58 -8.02 1.89
N LEU A 113 -7.27 -6.73 1.79
CA LEU A 113 -6.07 -6.21 1.15
C LEU A 113 -5.57 -4.99 1.92
N VAL A 114 -4.27 -4.96 2.18
CA VAL A 114 -3.55 -3.78 2.66
C VAL A 114 -2.37 -3.54 1.74
N THR A 115 -2.06 -2.29 1.43
CA THR A 115 -0.96 -1.90 0.54
C THR A 115 0.02 -0.99 1.25
N PHE A 116 1.25 -0.95 0.78
CA PHE A 116 2.28 -0.04 1.27
C PHE A 116 3.46 0.06 0.29
N HIS A 117 4.32 1.05 0.48
CA HIS A 117 5.62 1.13 -0.17
C HIS A 117 6.65 0.30 0.61
N ALA A 118 7.27 -0.67 -0.04
CA ALA A 118 8.27 -1.51 0.62
C ALA A 118 9.65 -0.85 0.74
N GLY A 119 9.88 0.23 0.00
CA GLY A 119 11.19 0.83 -0.26
C GLY A 119 11.83 0.24 -1.51
N PHE A 120 13.06 0.66 -1.83
CA PHE A 120 13.79 0.12 -2.97
C PHE A 120 14.22 -1.32 -2.71
N LEU A 121 13.79 -2.22 -3.58
CA LEU A 121 14.11 -3.64 -3.51
C LEU A 121 15.44 -3.89 -4.24
N PRO A 122 16.44 -4.52 -3.61
CA PRO A 122 17.66 -4.91 -4.28
C PRO A 122 17.39 -5.94 -5.39
N HIS A 123 18.06 -5.80 -6.52
CA HIS A 123 17.89 -6.69 -7.68
C HIS A 123 18.91 -7.81 -7.69
N ASP A 124 20.07 -7.58 -7.09
CA ASP A 124 21.18 -8.52 -7.01
C ASP A 124 21.12 -9.29 -5.67
N GLU A 125 21.11 -10.61 -5.76
CA GLU A 125 21.15 -11.48 -4.58
C GLU A 125 22.44 -11.37 -3.78
N SER A 126 23.52 -10.88 -4.40
CA SER A 126 24.78 -10.60 -3.73
C SER A 126 24.74 -9.29 -2.88
N ASP A 127 23.72 -8.44 -3.05
CA ASP A 127 23.54 -7.27 -2.21
C ASP A 127 23.15 -7.74 -0.78
N PRO A 128 23.91 -7.32 0.25
CA PRO A 128 23.58 -7.66 1.64
C PRO A 128 22.14 -7.31 2.06
N ASN A 129 21.55 -6.28 1.43
CA ASN A 129 20.18 -5.87 1.71
C ASN A 129 19.14 -6.82 1.09
N PHE A 130 19.49 -7.64 0.09
CA PHE A 130 18.56 -8.56 -0.55
C PHE A 130 17.97 -9.56 0.46
N ALA A 131 18.83 -10.28 1.17
CA ALA A 131 18.41 -11.25 2.17
C ALA A 131 17.60 -10.58 3.31
N LYS A 132 18.06 -9.40 3.76
CA LYS A 132 17.38 -8.61 4.80
C LYS A 132 15.96 -8.22 4.38
N LEU A 133 15.79 -7.63 3.20
CA LEU A 133 14.48 -7.19 2.73
C LEU A 133 13.56 -8.37 2.42
N LYS A 134 14.10 -9.45 1.86
CA LYS A 134 13.36 -10.68 1.68
C LYS A 134 12.81 -11.20 3.01
N GLN A 135 13.63 -11.20 4.06
CA GLN A 135 13.21 -11.62 5.41
C GLN A 135 12.13 -10.69 5.98
N ARG A 136 12.33 -9.36 5.93
CA ARG A 136 11.37 -8.38 6.44
C ARG A 136 10.03 -8.46 5.71
N LEU A 137 10.05 -8.55 4.38
CA LEU A 137 8.83 -8.70 3.59
C LEU A 137 8.11 -10.01 3.89
N SER A 138 8.84 -11.11 4.07
CA SER A 138 8.25 -12.39 4.48
C SER A 138 7.57 -12.27 5.85
N GLU A 139 8.21 -11.60 6.81
CA GLU A 139 7.64 -11.35 8.13
C GLU A 139 6.35 -10.52 8.03
N VAL A 140 6.41 -9.36 7.34
CA VAL A 140 5.24 -8.48 7.17
C VAL A 140 4.09 -9.20 6.47
N ALA A 141 4.38 -9.89 5.36
CA ALA A 141 3.38 -10.65 4.62
C ALA A 141 2.79 -11.80 5.46
N GLY A 142 3.60 -12.42 6.30
CA GLY A 142 3.16 -13.45 7.24
C GLY A 142 2.21 -12.91 8.30
N LEU A 143 2.50 -11.72 8.87
CA LEU A 143 1.64 -11.06 9.85
C LEU A 143 0.23 -10.80 9.29
N PHE A 144 0.10 -10.23 8.09
CA PHE A 144 -1.20 -10.03 7.44
C PHE A 144 -1.83 -11.36 7.01
N GLY A 145 -1.02 -12.27 6.47
CA GLY A 145 -1.48 -13.55 5.96
C GLY A 145 -2.08 -14.47 7.02
N ALA A 146 -1.59 -14.43 8.26
CA ALA A 146 -2.16 -15.16 9.39
C ALA A 146 -3.64 -14.82 9.64
N HIS A 147 -4.11 -13.67 9.12
CA HIS A 147 -5.48 -13.19 9.24
C HIS A 147 -6.25 -13.19 7.90
N GLY A 148 -5.69 -13.82 6.87
CA GLY A 148 -6.31 -13.90 5.55
C GLY A 148 -6.38 -12.55 4.83
N ILE A 149 -5.41 -11.66 5.11
CA ILE A 149 -5.28 -10.34 4.51
C ILE A 149 -4.11 -10.37 3.53
N ALA A 150 -4.35 -10.08 2.27
CA ALA A 150 -3.30 -9.95 1.26
C ALA A 150 -2.51 -8.64 1.47
N LEU A 151 -1.22 -8.66 1.14
CA LEU A 151 -0.34 -7.50 1.17
C LEU A 151 0.07 -7.12 -0.25
N GLY A 152 -0.19 -5.88 -0.66
CA GLY A 152 0.16 -5.35 -1.98
C GLY A 152 1.33 -4.38 -1.92
N LEU A 153 2.38 -4.64 -2.68
CA LEU A 153 3.51 -3.72 -2.86
C LEU A 153 3.15 -2.68 -3.91
N GLU A 154 3.30 -1.41 -3.60
CA GLU A 154 3.07 -0.35 -4.58
C GLU A 154 4.22 -0.28 -5.58
N THR A 155 3.88 -0.20 -6.89
CA THR A 155 4.88 -0.08 -7.95
C THR A 155 5.44 1.33 -8.06
N GLY A 156 6.65 1.43 -8.61
CA GLY A 156 7.26 2.71 -8.99
C GLY A 156 8.76 2.79 -8.83
N GLN A 157 9.33 2.06 -7.92
CA GLN A 157 10.76 2.18 -7.60
C GLN A 157 11.63 1.19 -8.37
N GLU A 158 11.06 0.11 -8.86
CA GLU A 158 11.69 -0.93 -9.68
C GLU A 158 11.05 -1.01 -11.05
N THR A 159 11.76 -1.57 -12.01
CA THR A 159 11.15 -2.03 -13.26
C THR A 159 10.23 -3.22 -13.00
N ALA A 160 9.28 -3.44 -13.89
CA ALA A 160 8.38 -4.60 -13.75
C ALA A 160 9.12 -5.96 -13.75
N ALA A 161 10.20 -6.06 -14.50
CA ALA A 161 11.02 -7.28 -14.55
C ALA A 161 11.75 -7.53 -13.23
N GLU A 162 12.30 -6.49 -12.62
CA GLU A 162 12.98 -6.56 -11.32
C GLU A 162 12.01 -6.95 -10.21
N LEU A 163 10.87 -6.25 -10.12
CA LEU A 163 9.83 -6.57 -9.13
C LEU A 163 9.30 -8.00 -9.31
N HIS A 164 9.02 -8.42 -10.55
CA HIS A 164 8.57 -9.78 -10.85
C HIS A 164 9.58 -10.83 -10.39
N SER A 165 10.87 -10.63 -10.74
CA SER A 165 11.95 -11.53 -10.31
C SER A 165 12.04 -11.62 -8.78
N PHE A 166 11.97 -10.47 -8.09
CA PHE A 166 12.00 -10.43 -6.64
C PHE A 166 10.82 -11.19 -6.03
N LEU A 167 9.59 -10.95 -6.52
CA LEU A 167 8.38 -11.63 -6.04
C LEU A 167 8.43 -13.15 -6.27
N GLN A 168 8.96 -13.59 -7.41
CA GLN A 168 9.17 -15.03 -7.68
C GLN A 168 10.15 -15.66 -6.69
N LYS A 169 11.25 -14.97 -6.39
CA LYS A 169 12.26 -15.47 -5.44
C LYS A 169 11.77 -15.45 -3.99
N LEU A 170 10.93 -14.49 -3.66
CA LEU A 170 10.30 -14.41 -2.35
C LEU A 170 9.23 -15.49 -2.17
N ASN A 171 8.49 -15.78 -3.23
CA ASN A 171 7.46 -16.83 -3.34
C ASN A 171 6.50 -16.88 -2.14
N HIS A 172 5.98 -15.72 -1.73
CA HIS A 172 5.07 -15.64 -0.59
C HIS A 172 3.61 -15.55 -1.06
N PRO A 173 2.70 -16.46 -0.64
CA PRO A 173 1.35 -16.57 -1.20
C PRO A 173 0.47 -15.34 -0.96
N ASN A 174 0.74 -14.60 0.11
CA ASN A 174 -0.06 -13.42 0.46
C ASN A 174 0.43 -12.11 -0.18
N LEU A 175 1.57 -12.14 -0.89
CA LEU A 175 2.07 -10.95 -1.59
C LEU A 175 1.42 -10.77 -2.95
N GLY A 176 1.20 -9.53 -3.29
CA GLY A 176 0.75 -9.08 -4.60
C GLY A 176 1.24 -7.67 -4.87
N VAL A 177 0.66 -7.06 -5.88
CA VAL A 177 1.04 -5.74 -6.36
C VAL A 177 -0.15 -4.80 -6.31
N ASN A 178 0.05 -3.61 -5.77
CA ASN A 178 -0.75 -2.44 -6.01
C ASN A 178 -0.12 -1.67 -7.18
N PHE A 179 -0.73 -1.76 -8.34
CA PHE A 179 -0.14 -1.23 -9.57
C PHE A 179 -0.44 0.26 -9.73
N ASP A 180 0.59 1.10 -9.66
CA ASP A 180 0.52 2.54 -9.92
C ASP A 180 1.31 2.88 -11.21
N PRO A 181 0.63 3.09 -12.34
CA PRO A 181 1.28 3.40 -13.60
C PRO A 181 1.98 4.77 -13.60
N ALA A 182 1.46 5.72 -12.83
CA ALA A 182 2.03 7.07 -12.77
C ALA A 182 3.38 7.08 -12.05
N ASN A 183 3.53 6.30 -10.97
CA ASN A 183 4.81 6.18 -10.29
C ASN A 183 5.89 5.61 -11.22
N MET A 184 5.54 4.64 -12.06
CA MET A 184 6.48 4.10 -13.05
C MET A 184 6.95 5.15 -14.06
N LEU A 185 6.05 6.06 -14.48
CA LEU A 185 6.40 7.16 -15.37
C LEU A 185 7.27 8.20 -14.65
N LEU A 186 6.91 8.58 -13.43
CA LEU A 186 7.63 9.58 -12.62
C LEU A 186 9.06 9.14 -12.30
N TYR A 187 9.27 7.85 -12.03
CA TYR A 187 10.57 7.31 -11.65
C TYR A 187 11.34 6.68 -12.83
N GLU A 188 10.83 6.83 -14.06
CA GLU A 188 11.44 6.28 -15.28
C GLU A 188 11.69 4.77 -15.23
N LYS A 189 10.75 4.01 -14.68
CA LYS A 189 10.85 2.55 -14.46
C LYS A 189 10.19 1.71 -15.54
N GLY A 190 10.10 2.26 -16.76
CA GLY A 190 9.64 1.53 -17.94
C GLY A 190 8.24 1.89 -18.41
N ASN A 191 7.73 1.08 -19.33
CA ASN A 191 6.40 1.27 -19.93
C ASN A 191 5.32 0.61 -19.07
N PRO A 192 4.32 1.37 -18.54
CA PRO A 192 3.27 0.80 -17.70
C PRO A 192 2.42 -0.28 -18.39
N ILE A 193 2.24 -0.23 -19.73
CA ILE A 193 1.47 -1.24 -20.46
C ILE A 193 2.21 -2.59 -20.49
N GLU A 194 3.51 -2.56 -20.68
CA GLU A 194 4.35 -3.75 -20.63
C GLU A 194 4.45 -4.29 -19.21
N ALA A 195 4.58 -3.38 -18.23
CA ALA A 195 4.58 -3.71 -16.82
C ALA A 195 3.28 -4.42 -16.38
N LEU A 196 2.13 -3.94 -16.86
CA LEU A 196 0.83 -4.57 -16.61
C LEU A 196 0.80 -6.03 -17.13
N ARG A 197 1.41 -6.31 -18.28
CA ARG A 197 1.50 -7.68 -18.82
C ARG A 197 2.40 -8.56 -17.97
N THR A 198 3.55 -8.04 -17.54
CA THR A 198 4.54 -8.77 -16.72
C THR A 198 4.02 -9.06 -15.32
N LEU A 199 3.40 -8.07 -14.68
CA LEU A 199 2.94 -8.15 -13.29
C LEU A 199 1.50 -8.64 -13.14
N GLY A 200 0.77 -8.81 -14.24
CA GLY A 200 -0.66 -9.13 -14.25
C GLY A 200 -1.09 -10.21 -13.24
N PRO A 201 -0.40 -11.37 -13.15
CA PRO A 201 -0.76 -12.43 -12.19
C PRO A 201 -0.64 -12.00 -10.72
N TRP A 202 0.17 -10.98 -10.42
CA TRP A 202 0.43 -10.47 -9.08
C TRP A 202 -0.46 -9.30 -8.69
N ILE A 203 -1.10 -8.62 -9.65
CA ILE A 203 -1.89 -7.42 -9.41
C ILE A 203 -3.14 -7.75 -8.59
N ARG A 204 -3.29 -7.06 -7.46
CA ARG A 204 -4.45 -7.13 -6.57
C ARG A 204 -5.29 -5.86 -6.62
N GLN A 205 -4.66 -4.74 -6.89
CA GLN A 205 -5.28 -3.43 -6.99
C GLN A 205 -4.52 -2.56 -7.99
N VAL A 206 -5.21 -1.56 -8.54
CA VAL A 206 -4.63 -0.57 -9.45
C VAL A 206 -4.98 0.82 -8.94
N HIS A 207 -4.00 1.69 -8.83
CA HIS A 207 -4.21 3.13 -8.70
C HIS A 207 -4.47 3.73 -10.08
N ILE A 208 -5.63 4.35 -10.25
CA ILE A 208 -5.94 5.11 -11.47
C ILE A 208 -5.38 6.51 -11.29
N LYS A 209 -4.17 6.70 -11.80
CA LYS A 209 -3.37 7.89 -11.63
C LYS A 209 -2.57 8.13 -12.90
N ASP A 210 -2.36 9.37 -13.28
CA ASP A 210 -1.56 9.76 -14.42
C ASP A 210 -0.45 10.73 -14.02
N ALA A 211 0.61 10.80 -14.81
CA ALA A 211 1.74 11.69 -14.61
C ALA A 211 2.26 12.23 -15.94
N ARG A 212 2.81 13.45 -15.89
CA ARG A 212 3.61 14.02 -16.97
C ARG A 212 5.06 14.07 -16.54
N ARG A 213 5.95 13.76 -17.48
CA ARG A 213 7.39 13.99 -17.35
C ARG A 213 7.73 15.46 -17.45
#